data_07f65c36288d2b7bd85cf6c72bcd2412
#
_entry.id   07f65c36288d2b7bd85cf6c72bcd2412
#
_cell.length_a   1.000
_cell.length_b   1.000
_cell.length_c   1.000
_cell.angle_alpha   90.00
_cell.angle_beta   90.00
_cell.angle_gamma   90.00
#
_symmetry.space_group_name_H-M   'P 1'
#
loop_
_entity.id
_entity.type
_entity.pdbx_description
1 polymer ?
#
loop_
_entity_poly.entity_id
_entity_poly.type
_entity_poly.pdbx_seq_one_letter_code
_entity_poly.pdbx_strand_id
1 'polypeptide(L)'
;MLGLSGKREIKNLWDPEWNKQGSVLSPALFLFYTDDLFALLRKSGAGCHLGGVFAGSVGYADDLLLLSPSRSGMEKMLRICEQYAMDTNLQFSTHPDPGKSKSKCIFMSGHMKAKKPLNLTLYGVDLPFMKTATHLGHQLS
;
A
#
# COMPACT_ATOMS: atom_id res chain seq x y z
N MET A 1 -10.14 -10.56 5.26
CA MET A 1 -9.29 -9.93 4.26
C MET A 1 -8.73 -8.63 4.82
N LEU A 2 -7.47 -8.37 4.59
CA LEU A 2 -6.79 -7.15 5.00
C LEU A 2 -6.53 -6.30 3.78
N GLY A 3 -6.84 -5.02 3.86
CA GLY A 3 -6.55 -4.03 2.84
C GLY A 3 -5.68 -2.91 3.41
N LEU A 4 -4.72 -2.45 2.65
CA LEU A 4 -3.90 -1.28 2.92
C LEU A 4 -4.05 -0.30 1.76
N SER A 5 -4.43 0.92 2.08
CA SER A 5 -4.39 2.04 1.15
C SER A 5 -3.36 3.04 1.65
N GLY A 6 -2.46 3.49 0.79
CA GLY A 6 -1.42 4.44 1.14
C GLY A 6 -0.98 5.27 -0.06
N LYS A 7 -0.52 6.47 0.22
CA LYS A 7 0.09 7.33 -0.78
C LYS A 7 1.59 7.10 -0.83
N ARG A 8 2.10 7.08 -2.03
CA ARG A 8 3.52 7.00 -2.34
C ARG A 8 4.06 8.39 -2.64
N GLU A 9 5.20 8.70 -2.09
CA GLU A 9 5.90 9.94 -2.33
C GLU A 9 7.32 9.65 -2.81
N ILE A 10 7.75 10.31 -3.88
CA ILE A 10 9.15 10.26 -4.33
C ILE A 10 9.92 11.29 -3.50
N LYS A 11 10.85 10.82 -2.68
CA LYS A 11 11.76 11.69 -1.95
C LYS A 11 13.01 11.96 -2.78
N ASN A 12 13.24 13.25 -3.04
CA ASN A 12 14.51 13.81 -3.52
C ASN A 12 15.23 13.02 -4.60
N LEU A 13 14.76 13.13 -5.81
CA LEU A 13 15.57 12.86 -6.96
C LEU A 13 16.03 14.20 -7.55
N TRP A 14 17.21 14.66 -7.11
CA TRP A 14 18.14 15.57 -7.83
C TRP A 14 17.66 16.99 -8.16
N ASP A 15 16.35 17.24 -8.22
CA ASP A 15 15.83 18.55 -8.61
C ASP A 15 14.47 18.82 -7.93
N PRO A 16 14.35 19.90 -7.14
CA PRO A 16 13.08 20.31 -6.57
C PRO A 16 12.01 20.62 -7.62
N GLU A 17 12.39 20.83 -8.87
CA GLU A 17 11.44 21.05 -9.97
C GLU A 17 10.69 19.79 -10.42
N TRP A 18 11.25 18.60 -10.20
CA TRP A 18 10.61 17.34 -10.54
C TRP A 18 9.41 17.02 -9.63
N ASN A 19 9.32 17.65 -8.48
CA ASN A 19 8.22 17.49 -7.52
C ASN A 19 7.05 18.44 -7.77
N LYS A 20 7.09 19.24 -8.81
CA LYS A 20 5.95 20.11 -9.16
C LYS A 20 4.81 19.25 -9.66
N GLN A 21 3.67 19.32 -8.97
CA GLN A 21 2.41 18.79 -9.46
C GLN A 21 2.12 19.34 -10.85
N GLY A 22 1.95 18.48 -11.84
CA GLY A 22 1.68 18.85 -13.23
C GLY A 22 2.81 18.58 -14.23
N SER A 23 3.96 18.06 -13.79
CA SER A 23 4.98 17.57 -14.72
C SER A 23 4.46 16.32 -15.46
N VAL A 24 4.44 16.36 -16.80
CA VAL A 24 4.01 15.26 -17.66
C VAL A 24 4.88 14.01 -17.49
N LEU A 25 6.13 14.16 -17.07
CA LEU A 25 7.08 13.06 -16.84
C LEU A 25 6.86 12.36 -15.50
N SER A 26 6.30 13.03 -14.50
CA SER A 26 6.11 12.49 -13.16
C SER A 26 5.18 11.26 -13.13
N PRO A 27 4.00 11.24 -13.77
CA PRO A 27 3.14 10.06 -13.83
C PRO A 27 3.78 8.88 -14.57
N ALA A 28 4.50 9.13 -15.67
CA ALA A 28 5.15 8.08 -16.45
C ALA A 28 6.30 7.42 -15.67
N LEU A 29 7.14 8.21 -14.99
CA LEU A 29 8.19 7.71 -14.11
C LEU A 29 7.60 6.93 -12.94
N PHE A 30 6.50 7.40 -12.38
CA PHE A 30 5.81 6.71 -11.30
C PHE A 30 5.31 5.32 -11.72
N LEU A 31 4.71 5.20 -12.89
CA LEU A 31 4.27 3.91 -13.46
C LEU A 31 5.47 2.97 -13.66
N PHE A 32 6.57 3.47 -14.19
CA PHE A 32 7.77 2.68 -14.42
C PHE A 32 8.34 2.09 -13.12
N TYR A 33 8.47 2.91 -12.07
CA TYR A 33 8.97 2.46 -10.77
C TYR A 33 8.01 1.50 -10.05
N THR A 34 6.72 1.61 -10.28
CA THR A 34 5.73 0.78 -9.60
C THR A 34 5.50 -0.58 -10.24
N ASP A 35 5.83 -0.72 -11.51
CA ASP A 35 5.72 -1.99 -12.23
C ASP A 35 6.61 -3.07 -11.60
N ASP A 36 7.83 -2.72 -11.21
CA ASP A 36 8.74 -3.63 -10.51
C ASP A 36 8.20 -4.03 -9.13
N LEU A 37 7.62 -3.10 -8.41
CA LEU A 37 6.98 -3.38 -7.12
C LEU A 37 5.83 -4.38 -7.28
N PHE A 38 4.96 -4.18 -8.27
CA PHE A 38 3.88 -5.12 -8.56
C PHE A 38 4.39 -6.51 -8.95
N ALA A 39 5.47 -6.58 -9.72
CA ALA A 39 6.11 -7.84 -10.06
C ALA A 39 6.65 -8.57 -8.82
N LEU A 40 7.28 -7.85 -7.89
CA LEU A 40 7.77 -8.41 -6.63
C LEU A 40 6.63 -8.91 -5.74
N LEU A 41 5.56 -8.15 -5.61
CA LEU A 41 4.37 -8.53 -4.85
C LEU A 41 3.72 -9.80 -5.43
N ARG A 42 3.59 -9.87 -6.75
CA ARG A 42 3.06 -11.05 -7.45
C ARG A 42 3.93 -12.29 -7.22
N LYS A 43 5.24 -12.16 -7.34
CA LYS A 43 6.19 -13.25 -7.12
C LYS A 43 6.24 -13.75 -5.69
N SER A 44 5.85 -12.92 -4.73
CA SER A 44 5.89 -13.27 -3.30
C SER A 44 4.95 -14.42 -2.93
N GLY A 45 3.91 -14.67 -3.72
CA GLY A 45 2.85 -15.62 -3.42
C GLY A 45 1.91 -15.15 -2.30
N ALA A 46 2.18 -14.00 -1.67
CA ALA A 46 1.28 -13.39 -0.69
C ALA A 46 0.18 -12.58 -1.41
N GLY A 47 -0.91 -12.28 -0.70
CA GLY A 47 -2.01 -11.52 -1.25
C GLY A 47 -3.14 -12.37 -1.83
N CYS A 48 -4.18 -11.68 -2.28
CA CYS A 48 -5.38 -12.33 -2.81
C CYS A 48 -5.15 -12.83 -4.24
N HIS A 49 -5.81 -13.95 -4.55
CA HIS A 49 -5.90 -14.51 -5.90
C HIS A 49 -7.35 -14.75 -6.26
N LEU A 50 -7.73 -14.42 -7.47
CA LEU A 50 -9.06 -14.67 -8.03
C LEU A 50 -8.92 -15.54 -9.27
N GLY A 51 -9.44 -16.78 -9.22
CA GLY A 51 -9.34 -17.71 -10.34
C GLY A 51 -7.91 -17.97 -10.82
N GLY A 52 -6.94 -18.01 -9.91
CA GLY A 52 -5.51 -18.19 -10.23
C GLY A 52 -4.78 -16.90 -10.65
N VAL A 53 -5.49 -15.79 -10.79
CA VAL A 53 -4.90 -14.48 -11.11
C VAL A 53 -4.60 -13.69 -9.83
N PHE A 54 -3.41 -13.13 -9.73
CA PHE A 54 -3.04 -12.29 -8.60
C PHE A 54 -3.85 -11.00 -8.59
N ALA A 55 -4.53 -10.77 -7.48
CA ALA A 55 -5.34 -9.58 -7.21
C ALA A 55 -4.93 -8.90 -5.87
N GLY A 56 -3.74 -9.21 -5.38
CA GLY A 56 -3.26 -8.72 -4.09
C GLY A 56 -2.78 -7.29 -4.07
N SER A 57 -2.60 -6.66 -5.22
CA SER A 57 -2.21 -5.24 -5.30
C SER A 57 -2.90 -4.54 -6.45
N VAL A 58 -3.38 -3.34 -6.16
CA VAL A 58 -4.00 -2.44 -7.15
C VAL A 58 -3.37 -1.06 -6.97
N GLY A 59 -2.88 -0.49 -8.06
CA GLY A 59 -2.30 0.84 -8.06
C GLY A 59 -3.03 1.78 -8.99
N TYR A 60 -3.19 3.02 -8.55
CA TYR A 60 -3.69 4.11 -9.37
C TYR A 60 -2.97 5.39 -8.99
N ALA A 61 -2.24 5.96 -9.94
CA ALA A 61 -1.38 7.11 -9.69
C ALA A 61 -0.48 6.88 -8.46
N ASP A 62 -0.58 7.70 -7.43
CA ASP A 62 0.18 7.61 -6.18
C ASP A 62 -0.47 6.72 -5.11
N ASP A 63 -1.64 6.17 -5.38
CA ASP A 63 -2.33 5.28 -4.44
C ASP A 63 -2.01 3.80 -4.69
N LEU A 64 -1.74 3.08 -3.62
CA LEU A 64 -1.52 1.63 -3.62
C LEU A 64 -2.50 0.96 -2.66
N LEU A 65 -3.26 0.02 -3.16
CA LEU A 65 -4.12 -0.86 -2.36
C LEU A 65 -3.50 -2.26 -2.32
N LEU A 66 -3.30 -2.78 -1.12
CA LEU A 66 -2.87 -4.15 -0.89
C LEU A 66 -4.03 -4.97 -0.32
N LEU A 67 -4.21 -6.18 -0.82
CA LEU A 67 -5.27 -7.10 -0.40
C LEU A 67 -4.65 -8.45 -0.03
N SER A 68 -4.93 -8.92 1.17
CA SER A 68 -4.44 -10.23 1.63
C SER A 68 -5.51 -10.97 2.42
N PRO A 69 -5.65 -12.28 2.22
CA PRO A 69 -6.57 -13.11 2.99
C PRO A 69 -6.06 -13.40 4.40
N SER A 70 -4.77 -13.13 4.67
CA SER A 70 -4.14 -13.44 5.95
C SER A 70 -3.26 -12.29 6.44
N ARG A 71 -3.08 -12.23 7.76
CA ARG A 71 -2.17 -11.28 8.39
C ARG A 71 -0.72 -11.50 7.94
N SER A 72 -0.25 -12.74 7.97
CA SER A 72 1.13 -13.06 7.57
C SER A 72 1.41 -12.69 6.12
N GLY A 73 0.45 -12.89 5.23
CA GLY A 73 0.54 -12.44 3.84
C GLY A 73 0.65 -10.91 3.73
N MET A 74 -0.15 -10.18 4.51
CA MET A 74 -0.09 -8.72 4.54
C MET A 74 1.25 -8.23 5.09
N GLU A 75 1.75 -8.81 6.18
CA GLU A 75 3.06 -8.48 6.73
C GLU A 75 4.18 -8.70 5.71
N LYS A 76 4.15 -9.82 4.99
CA LYS A 76 5.10 -10.10 3.92
C LYS A 76 5.05 -9.05 2.82
N MET A 77 3.87 -8.66 2.37
CA MET A 77 3.68 -7.62 1.36
C MET A 77 4.18 -6.26 1.84
N LEU A 78 3.93 -5.92 3.10
CA LEU A 78 4.44 -4.68 3.71
C LEU A 78 5.97 -4.65 3.76
N ARG A 79 6.62 -5.77 4.10
CA ARG A 79 8.10 -5.85 4.07
C ARG A 79 8.67 -5.66 2.66
N ILE A 80 8.01 -6.21 1.65
CA ILE A 80 8.39 -6.00 0.25
C ILE A 80 8.27 -4.53 -0.12
N CYS A 81 7.18 -3.87 0.26
CA CYS A 81 6.98 -2.44 0.02
C CYS A 81 8.05 -1.58 0.73
N GLU A 82 8.38 -1.88 1.99
CA GLU A 82 9.43 -1.19 2.73
C GLU A 82 10.79 -1.31 2.03
N GLN A 83 11.18 -2.53 1.68
CA GLN A 83 12.46 -2.79 1.02
C GLN A 83 12.53 -2.08 -0.33
N TYR A 84 11.48 -2.19 -1.13
CA TYR A 84 11.40 -1.51 -2.42
C TYR A 84 11.46 0.02 -2.29
N ALA A 85 10.79 0.57 -1.29
CA ALA A 85 10.83 2.00 -1.02
C ALA A 85 12.24 2.49 -0.65
N MET A 86 12.96 1.70 0.15
CA MET A 86 14.35 1.99 0.51
C MET A 86 15.28 1.94 -0.71
N ASP A 87 15.10 0.96 -1.59
CA ASP A 87 15.93 0.76 -2.78
C ASP A 87 15.68 1.81 -3.86
N THR A 88 14.49 2.39 -3.91
CA THR A 88 14.06 3.31 -4.98
C THR A 88 13.85 4.75 -4.54
N ASN A 89 14.20 5.11 -3.31
CA ASN A 89 13.92 6.43 -2.71
C ASN A 89 12.44 6.83 -2.74
N LEU A 90 11.55 5.84 -2.81
CA LEU A 90 10.12 6.05 -2.58
C LEU A 90 9.83 6.00 -1.07
N GLN A 91 8.76 6.63 -0.65
CA GLN A 91 8.29 6.52 0.72
C GLN A 91 6.77 6.42 0.77
N PHE A 92 6.29 5.45 1.53
CA PHE A 92 4.88 5.39 1.91
C PHE A 92 4.63 6.33 3.08
N SER A 93 3.55 7.08 3.02
CA SER A 93 3.22 8.04 4.06
C SER A 93 2.70 7.32 5.30
N THR A 94 3.45 7.41 6.40
CA THR A 94 3.07 6.93 7.72
C THR A 94 3.20 8.05 8.74
N HIS A 95 2.40 8.02 9.78
CA HIS A 95 2.50 8.96 10.89
C HIS A 95 2.14 8.26 12.21
N PRO A 96 2.87 8.52 13.31
CA PRO A 96 2.54 7.95 14.62
C PRO A 96 1.14 8.31 15.11
N ASP A 97 0.64 9.50 14.74
CA ASP A 97 -0.74 9.90 14.99
C ASP A 97 -1.66 9.26 13.94
N PRO A 98 -2.60 8.38 14.35
CA PRO A 98 -3.51 7.70 13.43
C PRO A 98 -4.33 8.64 12.55
N GLY A 99 -4.67 9.82 13.06
CA GLY A 99 -5.44 10.83 12.32
C GLY A 99 -4.66 11.46 11.16
N LYS A 100 -3.34 11.47 11.23
CA LYS A 100 -2.45 12.07 10.22
C LYS A 100 -1.86 11.06 9.25
N SER A 101 -1.92 9.76 9.56
CA SER A 101 -1.41 8.72 8.67
C SER A 101 -2.29 8.62 7.42
N LYS A 102 -1.65 8.69 6.25
CA LYS A 102 -2.32 8.44 4.96
C LYS A 102 -2.39 6.96 4.63
N SER A 103 -1.54 6.14 5.23
CA SER A 103 -1.59 4.68 5.12
C SER A 103 -2.48 4.11 6.23
N LYS A 104 -3.47 3.31 5.86
CA LYS A 104 -4.51 2.81 6.75
C LYS A 104 -4.80 1.36 6.47
N CYS A 105 -5.17 0.61 7.50
CA CYS A 105 -5.62 -0.78 7.39
C CYS A 105 -7.13 -0.87 7.56
N ILE A 106 -7.73 -1.81 6.82
CA ILE A 106 -9.11 -2.21 6.98
C ILE A 106 -9.14 -3.70 7.20
N PHE A 107 -9.90 -4.13 8.19
CA PHE A 107 -10.19 -5.55 8.40
C PHE A 107 -11.62 -5.85 7.98
N MET A 108 -11.76 -6.63 6.91
CA MET A 108 -13.04 -7.09 6.41
C MET A 108 -13.25 -8.54 6.81
N SER A 109 -14.23 -8.80 7.65
CA SER A 109 -14.59 -10.15 8.09
C SER A 109 -15.94 -10.56 7.51
N GLY A 110 -15.96 -11.70 6.84
CA GLY A 110 -17.21 -12.35 6.42
C GLY A 110 -17.94 -13.07 7.56
N HIS A 111 -17.29 -13.24 8.72
CA HIS A 111 -17.88 -13.89 9.89
C HIS A 111 -17.86 -12.96 11.09
N MET A 112 -19.00 -12.81 11.74
CA MET A 112 -19.19 -11.92 12.91
C MET A 112 -18.27 -12.24 14.10
N LYS A 113 -17.64 -13.40 14.13
CA LYS A 113 -16.75 -13.86 15.21
C LYS A 113 -15.25 -13.77 14.91
N ALA A 114 -14.86 -13.29 13.74
CA ALA A 114 -13.45 -13.15 13.41
C ALA A 114 -12.80 -12.04 14.25
N LYS A 115 -11.77 -12.39 14.98
CA LYS A 115 -11.02 -11.42 15.78
C LYS A 115 -10.18 -10.53 14.85
N LYS A 116 -10.20 -9.22 15.13
CA LYS A 116 -9.32 -8.27 14.50
C LYS A 116 -7.85 -8.73 14.69
N PRO A 117 -7.04 -8.75 13.63
CA PRO A 117 -5.62 -9.10 13.77
C PRO A 117 -4.90 -8.06 14.64
N LEU A 118 -3.78 -8.50 15.23
CA LEU A 118 -2.86 -7.60 15.92
C LEU A 118 -2.33 -6.54 14.95
N ASN A 119 -1.78 -5.46 15.50
CA ASN A 119 -1.30 -4.33 14.73
C ASN A 119 -0.34 -4.73 13.59
N LEU A 120 -0.50 -4.08 12.46
CA LEU A 120 0.42 -4.14 11.34
C LEU A 120 1.31 -2.90 11.37
N THR A 121 2.58 -3.05 11.04
CA THR A 121 3.54 -1.95 11.03
C THR A 121 4.09 -1.69 9.64
N LEU A 122 4.39 -0.42 9.38
CA LEU A 122 5.13 0.02 8.21
C LEU A 122 6.21 1.00 8.69
N TYR A 123 7.47 0.72 8.38
CA TYR A 123 8.65 1.42 8.94
C TYR A 123 8.68 1.45 10.48
N GLY A 124 8.21 0.38 11.13
CA GLY A 124 8.11 0.32 12.58
C GLY A 124 6.99 1.15 13.19
N VAL A 125 6.18 1.83 12.39
CA VAL A 125 5.03 2.62 12.83
C VAL A 125 3.75 1.79 12.68
N ASP A 126 2.95 1.74 13.74
CA ASP A 126 1.67 1.03 13.72
C ASP A 126 0.71 1.70 12.73
N LEU A 127 0.13 0.88 11.86
CA LEU A 127 -0.89 1.35 10.92
C LEU A 127 -2.27 1.39 11.59
N PRO A 128 -3.01 2.50 11.46
CA PRO A 128 -4.34 2.61 12.05
C PRO A 128 -5.33 1.69 11.34
N PHE A 129 -6.13 0.97 12.12
CA PHE A 129 -7.26 0.19 11.62
C PHE A 129 -8.50 1.06 11.56
N MET A 130 -9.07 1.18 10.38
CA MET A 130 -10.30 1.92 10.12
C MET A 130 -11.45 0.96 9.84
N LYS A 131 -12.67 1.36 10.16
CA LYS A 131 -13.88 0.61 9.79
C LYS A 131 -14.17 0.73 8.29
N THR A 132 -13.88 1.89 7.74
CA THR A 132 -14.09 2.22 6.34
C THR A 132 -12.90 3.02 5.83
N ALA A 133 -12.54 2.84 4.58
CA ALA A 133 -11.62 3.73 3.89
C ALA A 133 -12.16 4.06 2.49
N THR A 134 -11.79 5.22 2.00
CA THR A 134 -12.13 5.63 0.65
C THR A 134 -10.93 5.37 -0.26
N HIS A 135 -11.14 4.62 -1.33
CA HIS A 135 -10.15 4.42 -2.37
C HIS A 135 -10.78 4.73 -3.72
N LEU A 136 -10.19 5.66 -4.47
CA LEU A 136 -10.71 6.13 -5.76
C LEU A 136 -12.18 6.60 -5.70
N GLY A 137 -12.57 7.28 -4.62
CA GLY A 137 -13.95 7.76 -4.43
C GLY A 137 -14.94 6.69 -3.96
N HIS A 138 -14.53 5.42 -3.83
CA HIS A 138 -15.35 4.33 -3.34
C HIS A 138 -15.06 4.02 -1.88
N GLN A 139 -16.10 3.81 -1.09
CA GLN A 139 -15.94 3.34 0.29
C GLN A 139 -15.70 1.83 0.32
N LEU A 140 -14.65 1.44 1.03
CA LEU A 140 -14.34 0.05 1.35
C LEU A 140 -14.71 -0.20 2.82
N SER A 141 -15.41 -1.24 3.05
CA SER A 141 -15.82 -1.63 4.41
C SER A 141 -15.82 -3.14 4.60
#